data_3df06897ef9a7d8f95dfd64e9617f82e
#
_entry.id   3df06897ef9a7d8f95dfd64e9617f82e
#
_cell.length_a   1.000
_cell.length_b   1.000
_cell.length_c   1.000
_cell.angle_alpha   90.00
_cell.angle_beta   90.00
_cell.angle_gamma   90.00
#
_symmetry.space_group_name_H-M   'P 1'
#
loop_
_entity.id
_entity.type
_entity.pdbx_description
1 polymer ?
#
loop_
_entity_poly.entity_id
_entity_poly.type
_entity_poly.pdbx_seq_one_letter_code
_entity_poly.pdbx_strand_id
1 'polypeptide(L)'
;MKYDYLVVGAGLFGAIFAYEAKRKGKTCLVIDKRNHIAGNIYTEKVEGIQVHKYGAHIFHTNNKEIWEYVNKFAEFNRYTNSPVARYKDELYNLPFNMNTFNKIWGVFTPEEAKQKIEEEKKEASITEPKNLEEQAISLIGKSIYEKLVKGYTEKQWGKRATELPAFIIKRLPVRFVYDNNYFNDAYQGIPIGGYTQIVEKMLDGIEVRLNEDFFDNREEYENIAEKIVFTGPIDQYYDFKFGNLEYRSLRFETETLDMQNYQGNAVVNYTEYEIPYTRIIEHKHFEFDTESPKTIVTREYPDTWTPGKEPYYPINNDRNNELYKKYEELAQNDSKVIFGGRLGQYKYYDMDKVIAAALNCVEKIL
;
A
#
# COMPACT_ATOMS: atom_id res chain seq x y z
N MET A 1 -20.01 31.14 1.30
CA MET A 1 -19.54 29.78 1.13
C MET A 1 -20.60 28.84 1.68
N LYS A 2 -20.80 27.69 1.03
CA LYS A 2 -21.86 26.73 1.40
C LYS A 2 -21.38 25.70 2.45
N TYR A 3 -20.06 25.43 2.47
CA TYR A 3 -19.46 24.44 3.36
C TYR A 3 -18.27 25.04 4.13
N ASP A 4 -17.99 24.50 5.33
CA ASP A 4 -16.74 24.80 6.05
C ASP A 4 -15.56 24.17 5.31
N TYR A 5 -15.72 22.92 4.82
CA TYR A 5 -14.68 22.18 4.14
C TYR A 5 -15.14 21.53 2.83
N LEU A 6 -14.33 21.67 1.79
CA LEU A 6 -14.35 20.78 0.63
C LEU A 6 -13.26 19.73 0.82
N VAL A 7 -13.62 18.45 0.79
CA VAL A 7 -12.68 17.34 0.86
C VAL A 7 -12.53 16.73 -0.53
N VAL A 8 -11.34 16.83 -1.11
CA VAL A 8 -11.02 16.29 -2.41
C VAL A 8 -10.34 14.95 -2.23
N GLY A 9 -11.05 13.88 -2.56
CA GLY A 9 -10.68 12.49 -2.39
C GLY A 9 -11.50 11.80 -1.29
N ALA A 10 -12.37 10.87 -1.68
CA ALA A 10 -13.20 10.05 -0.79
C ALA A 10 -12.47 8.78 -0.29
N GLY A 11 -11.14 8.79 -0.25
CA GLY A 11 -10.33 7.75 0.36
C GLY A 11 -10.30 7.83 1.88
N LEU A 12 -9.51 6.96 2.53
CA LEU A 12 -9.49 6.81 3.98
C LEU A 12 -9.18 8.13 4.71
N PHE A 13 -8.20 8.91 4.25
CA PHE A 13 -7.85 10.19 4.87
C PHE A 13 -9.02 11.19 4.80
N GLY A 14 -9.57 11.39 3.61
CA GLY A 14 -10.67 12.34 3.40
C GLY A 14 -11.94 11.95 4.15
N ALA A 15 -12.27 10.67 4.18
CA ALA A 15 -13.42 10.15 4.91
C ALA A 15 -13.30 10.37 6.42
N ILE A 16 -12.11 10.11 7.01
CA ILE A 16 -11.86 10.36 8.42
C ILE A 16 -11.96 11.86 8.74
N PHE A 17 -11.34 12.71 7.92
CA PHE A 17 -11.43 14.15 8.13
C PHE A 17 -12.89 14.63 8.11
N ALA A 18 -13.66 14.24 7.09
CA ALA A 18 -15.06 14.64 6.96
C ALA A 18 -15.93 14.12 8.12
N TYR A 19 -15.71 12.86 8.53
CA TYR A 19 -16.40 12.26 9.68
C TYR A 19 -16.16 13.03 10.98
N GLU A 20 -14.90 13.29 11.30
CA GLU A 20 -14.56 14.01 12.54
C GLU A 20 -14.96 15.48 12.48
N ALA A 21 -14.88 16.11 11.31
CA ALA A 21 -15.39 17.49 11.11
C ALA A 21 -16.90 17.56 11.36
N LYS A 22 -17.68 16.63 10.80
CA LYS A 22 -19.13 16.52 11.07
C LYS A 22 -19.42 16.34 12.56
N ARG A 23 -18.67 15.51 13.27
CA ARG A 23 -18.82 15.32 14.73
C ARG A 23 -18.56 16.58 15.53
N LYS A 24 -17.77 17.51 15.00
CA LYS A 24 -17.51 18.84 15.58
C LYS A 24 -18.44 19.92 15.03
N GLY A 25 -19.54 19.55 14.36
CA GLY A 25 -20.56 20.46 13.86
C GLY A 25 -20.17 21.20 12.58
N LYS A 26 -19.14 20.77 11.86
CA LYS A 26 -18.72 21.36 10.60
C LYS A 26 -19.43 20.73 9.41
N THR A 27 -19.63 21.52 8.37
CA THR A 27 -20.24 21.10 7.12
C THR A 27 -19.17 20.74 6.08
N CYS A 28 -19.29 19.57 5.47
CA CYS A 28 -18.36 19.09 4.46
C CYS A 28 -19.07 18.73 3.16
N LEU A 29 -18.42 19.02 2.03
CA LEU A 29 -18.66 18.37 0.75
C LEU A 29 -17.46 17.50 0.43
N VAL A 30 -17.68 16.22 0.11
CA VAL A 30 -16.65 15.31 -0.35
C VAL A 30 -16.81 15.09 -1.85
N ILE A 31 -15.74 15.24 -2.62
CA ILE A 31 -15.73 14.92 -4.07
C ILE A 31 -14.66 13.88 -4.38
N ASP A 32 -14.91 13.02 -5.34
CA ASP A 32 -13.91 12.10 -5.89
C ASP A 32 -14.07 11.96 -7.41
N LYS A 33 -12.96 11.95 -8.12
CA LYS A 33 -12.93 11.73 -9.58
C LYS A 33 -13.37 10.31 -9.98
N ARG A 34 -13.28 9.33 -9.06
CA ARG A 34 -13.72 7.96 -9.27
C ARG A 34 -15.24 7.84 -9.12
N ASN A 35 -15.78 6.76 -9.63
CA ASN A 35 -17.21 6.42 -9.50
C ASN A 35 -17.55 5.70 -8.19
N HIS A 36 -16.61 5.65 -7.24
CA HIS A 36 -16.77 5.00 -5.95
C HIS A 36 -15.98 5.73 -4.85
N ILE A 37 -16.38 5.55 -3.60
CA ILE A 37 -15.67 5.97 -2.41
C ILE A 37 -14.55 4.98 -2.04
N ALA A 38 -13.90 5.19 -0.89
CA ALA A 38 -12.87 4.36 -0.29
C ALA A 38 -11.50 4.39 -0.99
N GLY A 39 -11.34 5.12 -2.09
CA GLY A 39 -10.04 5.27 -2.74
C GLY A 39 -9.38 3.91 -3.04
N ASN A 40 -8.12 3.74 -2.63
CA ASN A 40 -7.38 2.50 -2.91
C ASN A 40 -7.80 1.31 -2.02
N ILE A 41 -8.52 1.53 -0.93
CA ILE A 41 -9.04 0.43 -0.10
C ILE A 41 -10.43 -0.04 -0.55
N TYR A 42 -10.90 0.43 -1.71
CA TYR A 42 -12.19 0.02 -2.26
C TYR A 42 -12.27 -1.48 -2.47
N THR A 43 -13.34 -2.07 -1.93
CA THR A 43 -13.72 -3.46 -2.14
C THR A 43 -15.12 -3.52 -2.70
N GLU A 44 -15.37 -4.48 -3.58
CA GLU A 44 -16.71 -4.78 -4.09
C GLU A 44 -17.02 -6.27 -3.96
N LYS A 45 -18.28 -6.60 -3.73
CA LYS A 45 -18.72 -7.99 -3.63
C LYS A 45 -19.08 -8.54 -5.02
N VAL A 46 -18.31 -9.52 -5.51
CA VAL A 46 -18.53 -10.21 -6.77
C VAL A 46 -18.61 -11.70 -6.52
N GLU A 47 -19.66 -12.38 -7.01
CA GLU A 47 -19.88 -13.82 -6.80
C GLU A 47 -19.81 -14.24 -5.33
N GLY A 48 -20.20 -13.37 -4.41
CA GLY A 48 -20.11 -13.59 -2.96
C GLY A 48 -18.75 -13.30 -2.33
N ILE A 49 -17.72 -12.95 -3.11
CA ILE A 49 -16.35 -12.72 -2.67
C ILE A 49 -16.08 -11.22 -2.60
N GLN A 50 -15.44 -10.74 -1.53
CA GLN A 50 -14.96 -9.36 -1.43
C GLN A 50 -13.67 -9.17 -2.23
N VAL A 51 -13.76 -8.42 -3.33
CA VAL A 51 -12.64 -8.18 -4.25
C VAL A 51 -11.96 -6.86 -3.91
N HIS A 52 -10.67 -6.91 -3.56
CA HIS A 52 -9.84 -5.72 -3.36
C HIS A 52 -9.38 -5.20 -4.72
N LYS A 53 -9.96 -4.10 -5.19
CA LYS A 53 -9.77 -3.62 -6.57
C LYS A 53 -8.38 -3.06 -6.86
N TYR A 54 -7.69 -2.55 -5.85
CA TYR A 54 -6.41 -1.85 -5.98
C TYR A 54 -5.27 -2.54 -5.21
N GLY A 55 -5.25 -3.86 -5.25
CA GLY A 55 -4.25 -4.69 -4.58
C GLY A 55 -4.70 -5.20 -3.20
N ALA A 56 -3.94 -6.15 -2.67
CA ALA A 56 -4.21 -6.72 -1.36
C ALA A 56 -4.02 -5.68 -0.26
N HIS A 57 -5.07 -5.41 0.49
CA HIS A 57 -5.05 -4.55 1.65
C HIS A 57 -5.32 -5.37 2.90
N ILE A 58 -4.35 -5.48 3.78
CA ILE A 58 -4.45 -6.14 5.08
C ILE A 58 -4.22 -5.08 6.14
N PHE A 59 -5.19 -4.89 7.03
CA PHE A 59 -5.02 -3.94 8.12
C PHE A 59 -4.12 -4.51 9.19
N HIS A 60 -3.12 -3.74 9.62
CA HIS A 60 -2.22 -4.09 10.71
C HIS A 60 -1.73 -2.85 11.44
N THR A 61 -1.49 -2.95 12.74
CA THR A 61 -0.98 -1.86 13.56
C THR A 61 -0.48 -2.34 14.92
N ASN A 62 0.47 -1.62 15.51
CA ASN A 62 0.81 -1.74 16.93
C ASN A 62 0.08 -0.71 17.81
N ASN A 63 -0.62 0.24 17.19
CA ASN A 63 -1.33 1.28 17.93
C ASN A 63 -2.75 0.81 18.29
N LYS A 64 -2.96 0.57 19.60
CA LYS A 64 -4.26 0.14 20.13
C LYS A 64 -5.38 1.14 19.87
N GLU A 65 -5.11 2.44 19.96
CA GLU A 65 -6.13 3.47 19.75
C GLU A 65 -6.62 3.48 18.29
N ILE A 66 -5.70 3.29 17.33
CA ILE A 66 -6.04 3.18 15.91
C ILE A 66 -6.83 1.89 15.65
N TRP A 67 -6.44 0.78 16.27
CA TRP A 67 -7.19 -0.47 16.19
C TRP A 67 -8.62 -0.31 16.74
N GLU A 68 -8.76 0.28 17.91
CA GLU A 68 -10.07 0.57 18.50
C GLU A 68 -10.88 1.57 17.66
N TYR A 69 -10.20 2.55 17.02
CA TYR A 69 -10.86 3.51 16.14
C TYR A 69 -11.48 2.85 14.92
N VAL A 70 -10.73 2.03 14.19
CA VAL A 70 -11.23 1.38 12.97
C VAL A 70 -12.32 0.34 13.27
N ASN A 71 -12.24 -0.33 14.42
CA ASN A 71 -13.25 -1.29 14.87
C ASN A 71 -14.61 -0.65 15.22
N LYS A 72 -14.72 0.68 15.30
CA LYS A 72 -16.03 1.37 15.40
C LYS A 72 -16.84 1.26 14.11
N PHE A 73 -16.19 1.00 12.99
CA PHE A 73 -16.80 1.02 11.65
C PHE A 73 -16.97 -0.38 11.04
N ALA A 74 -16.17 -1.36 11.43
CA ALA A 74 -16.29 -2.73 10.97
C ALA A 74 -15.76 -3.70 12.02
N GLU A 75 -16.26 -4.92 11.99
CA GLU A 75 -15.68 -6.05 12.71
C GLU A 75 -14.54 -6.63 11.85
N PHE A 76 -13.39 -6.89 12.47
CA PHE A 76 -12.25 -7.50 11.81
C PHE A 76 -12.15 -8.98 12.14
N ASN A 77 -11.88 -9.79 11.12
CA ASN A 77 -11.62 -11.20 11.30
C ASN A 77 -10.18 -11.44 11.81
N ARG A 78 -9.85 -12.72 12.04
CA ARG A 78 -8.52 -13.15 12.51
C ARG A 78 -7.52 -13.42 11.38
N TYR A 79 -7.68 -12.81 10.20
CA TYR A 79 -6.77 -13.05 9.08
C TYR A 79 -5.33 -12.71 9.47
N THR A 80 -4.44 -13.67 9.27
CA THR A 80 -2.99 -13.51 9.46
C THR A 80 -2.33 -13.55 8.09
N ASN A 81 -1.62 -12.46 7.72
CA ASN A 81 -0.98 -12.37 6.43
C ASN A 81 0.24 -13.30 6.35
N SER A 82 0.13 -14.35 5.57
CA SER A 82 1.17 -15.36 5.38
C SER A 82 1.41 -15.61 3.89
N PRO A 83 1.97 -14.62 3.17
CA PRO A 83 2.23 -14.76 1.74
C PRO A 83 3.31 -15.81 1.50
N VAL A 84 3.27 -16.42 0.32
CA VAL A 84 4.32 -17.30 -0.18
C VAL A 84 4.96 -16.72 -1.43
N ALA A 85 6.21 -17.10 -1.69
CA ALA A 85 6.92 -16.76 -2.91
C ALA A 85 7.09 -18.01 -3.78
N ARG A 86 6.74 -17.90 -5.05
CA ARG A 86 7.01 -18.90 -6.06
C ARG A 86 8.24 -18.49 -6.87
N TYR A 87 9.19 -19.41 -6.95
CA TYR A 87 10.35 -19.32 -7.83
C TYR A 87 10.47 -20.63 -8.61
N LYS A 88 10.20 -20.60 -9.91
CA LYS A 88 10.11 -21.83 -10.76
C LYS A 88 9.09 -22.81 -10.17
N ASP A 89 9.54 -24.01 -9.87
CA ASP A 89 8.74 -25.09 -9.30
C ASP A 89 8.83 -25.16 -7.76
N GLU A 90 9.42 -24.14 -7.14
CA GLU A 90 9.63 -24.07 -5.69
C GLU A 90 8.72 -23.04 -5.04
N LEU A 91 8.23 -23.36 -3.83
CA LEU A 91 7.48 -22.42 -2.98
C LEU A 91 8.27 -22.15 -1.70
N TYR A 92 8.27 -20.87 -1.28
CA TYR A 92 8.96 -20.38 -0.11
C TYR A 92 8.02 -19.56 0.76
N ASN A 93 8.14 -19.68 2.08
CA ASN A 93 7.43 -18.85 3.02
C ASN A 93 8.05 -17.44 3.10
N LEU A 94 7.20 -16.44 3.29
CA LEU A 94 7.58 -15.06 3.59
C LEU A 94 6.98 -14.63 4.93
N PRO A 95 7.67 -13.73 5.68
CA PRO A 95 9.01 -13.18 5.42
C PRO A 95 10.08 -14.28 5.48
N PHE A 96 11.33 -13.94 5.13
CA PHE A 96 12.43 -14.89 5.23
C PHE A 96 12.59 -15.39 6.66
N ASN A 97 12.23 -16.64 6.91
CA ASN A 97 12.18 -17.26 8.23
C ASN A 97 12.74 -18.68 8.19
N MET A 98 12.70 -19.40 9.31
CA MET A 98 13.26 -20.74 9.39
C MET A 98 12.64 -21.74 8.38
N ASN A 99 11.36 -21.58 7.99
CA ASN A 99 10.77 -22.39 6.91
C ASN A 99 11.44 -22.09 5.55
N THR A 100 11.73 -20.81 5.28
CA THR A 100 12.46 -20.39 4.08
C THR A 100 13.87 -20.98 4.05
N PHE A 101 14.60 -20.89 5.17
CA PHE A 101 15.99 -21.38 5.28
C PHE A 101 16.07 -22.90 5.23
N ASN A 102 15.13 -23.60 5.88
CA ASN A 102 15.03 -25.04 5.77
C ASN A 102 14.83 -25.47 4.30
N LYS A 103 13.94 -24.78 3.56
CA LYS A 103 13.67 -25.08 2.15
C LYS A 103 14.87 -24.82 1.24
N ILE A 104 15.67 -23.76 1.52
CA ILE A 104 16.84 -23.39 0.69
C ILE A 104 18.05 -24.28 1.01
N TRP A 105 18.35 -24.48 2.30
CA TRP A 105 19.62 -25.08 2.74
C TRP A 105 19.48 -26.40 3.51
N GLY A 106 18.26 -26.84 3.83
CA GLY A 106 18.03 -28.05 4.64
C GLY A 106 18.38 -27.89 6.12
N VAL A 107 18.51 -26.66 6.62
CA VAL A 107 18.85 -26.37 8.01
C VAL A 107 17.63 -26.43 8.92
N PHE A 108 17.84 -26.76 10.20
CA PHE A 108 16.75 -26.93 11.17
C PHE A 108 16.84 -25.97 12.35
N THR A 109 18.02 -25.44 12.63
CA THR A 109 18.26 -24.58 13.77
C THR A 109 18.61 -23.14 13.35
N PRO A 110 18.28 -22.13 14.20
CA PRO A 110 18.68 -20.75 13.96
C PRO A 110 20.17 -20.56 13.74
N GLU A 111 21.00 -21.33 14.45
CA GLU A 111 22.46 -21.23 14.37
C GLU A 111 22.97 -21.72 13.01
N GLU A 112 22.47 -22.87 12.51
CA GLU A 112 22.80 -23.38 11.18
C GLU A 112 22.38 -22.38 10.09
N ALA A 113 21.20 -21.75 10.22
CA ALA A 113 20.72 -20.76 9.26
C ALA A 113 21.61 -19.50 9.25
N LYS A 114 21.99 -18.98 10.42
CA LYS A 114 22.93 -17.85 10.53
C LYS A 114 24.29 -18.20 9.91
N GLN A 115 24.80 -19.40 10.19
CA GLN A 115 26.07 -19.85 9.63
C GLN A 115 26.01 -19.88 8.10
N LYS A 116 24.93 -20.39 7.52
CA LYS A 116 24.76 -20.41 6.04
C LYS A 116 24.74 -19.00 5.44
N ILE A 117 24.01 -18.08 6.04
CA ILE A 117 24.02 -16.67 5.61
C ILE A 117 25.44 -16.08 5.66
N GLU A 118 26.16 -16.28 6.77
CA GLU A 118 27.52 -15.76 6.93
C GLU A 118 28.54 -16.42 6.00
N GLU A 119 28.38 -17.72 5.68
CA GLU A 119 29.20 -18.41 4.67
C GLU A 119 29.02 -17.74 3.30
N GLU A 120 27.79 -17.57 2.83
CA GLU A 120 27.50 -16.97 1.52
C GLU A 120 27.93 -15.49 1.44
N LYS A 121 27.80 -14.73 2.54
CA LYS A 121 28.29 -13.35 2.64
C LYS A 121 29.81 -13.27 2.51
N LYS A 122 30.53 -14.18 3.18
CA LYS A 122 32.01 -14.29 3.10
C LYS A 122 32.47 -14.68 1.70
N GLU A 123 31.79 -15.64 1.07
CA GLU A 123 32.09 -16.06 -0.31
C GLU A 123 31.92 -14.89 -1.30
N ALA A 124 30.91 -14.07 -1.11
CA ALA A 124 30.67 -12.90 -1.95
C ALA A 124 31.73 -11.79 -1.77
N SER A 125 32.45 -11.77 -0.62
CA SER A 125 33.55 -10.84 -0.32
C SER A 125 33.21 -9.36 -0.54
N ILE A 126 31.96 -8.95 -0.31
CA ILE A 126 31.48 -7.58 -0.49
C ILE A 126 31.77 -6.78 0.77
N THR A 127 32.62 -5.77 0.69
CA THR A 127 32.96 -4.86 1.82
C THR A 127 32.16 -3.57 1.78
N GLU A 128 32.00 -2.97 0.59
CA GLU A 128 31.20 -1.78 0.35
C GLU A 128 30.26 -2.02 -0.82
N PRO A 129 28.97 -2.26 -0.55
CA PRO A 129 27.99 -2.50 -1.61
C PRO A 129 27.79 -1.26 -2.51
N LYS A 130 27.99 -1.42 -3.82
CA LYS A 130 27.88 -0.34 -4.83
C LYS A 130 26.51 -0.25 -5.46
N ASN A 131 25.74 -1.32 -5.40
CA ASN A 131 24.44 -1.44 -6.04
C ASN A 131 23.50 -2.33 -5.19
N LEU A 132 22.26 -2.45 -5.62
CA LEU A 132 21.23 -3.21 -4.91
C LEU A 132 21.58 -4.70 -4.79
N GLU A 133 22.16 -5.31 -5.82
CA GLU A 133 22.58 -6.72 -5.80
C GLU A 133 23.59 -6.96 -4.69
N GLU A 134 24.68 -6.19 -4.69
CA GLU A 134 25.72 -6.31 -3.68
C GLU A 134 25.18 -6.05 -2.27
N GLN A 135 24.31 -5.05 -2.12
CA GLN A 135 23.67 -4.76 -0.84
C GLN A 135 22.80 -5.92 -0.35
N ALA A 136 21.96 -6.49 -1.21
CA ALA A 136 21.10 -7.60 -0.85
C ALA A 136 21.93 -8.85 -0.47
N ILE A 137 22.93 -9.21 -1.26
CA ILE A 137 23.79 -10.35 -0.97
C ILE A 137 24.56 -10.15 0.35
N SER A 138 25.02 -8.94 0.63
CA SER A 138 25.69 -8.61 1.90
C SER A 138 24.78 -8.71 3.13
N LEU A 139 23.46 -8.67 2.94
CA LEU A 139 22.48 -8.78 4.02
C LEU A 139 21.98 -10.22 4.25
N ILE A 140 21.70 -10.96 3.19
CA ILE A 140 20.95 -12.22 3.26
C ILE A 140 21.62 -13.40 2.54
N GLY A 141 22.79 -13.20 1.93
CA GLY A 141 23.45 -14.21 1.13
C GLY A 141 22.90 -14.32 -0.30
N LYS A 142 23.66 -15.05 -1.14
CA LYS A 142 23.40 -15.17 -2.58
C LYS A 142 22.17 -16.00 -2.89
N SER A 143 21.97 -17.12 -2.20
CA SER A 143 20.88 -18.06 -2.48
C SER A 143 19.51 -17.44 -2.30
N ILE A 144 19.29 -16.70 -1.20
CA ILE A 144 18.03 -15.99 -0.95
C ILE A 144 17.86 -14.86 -1.97
N TYR A 145 18.92 -14.10 -2.24
CA TYR A 145 18.89 -13.00 -3.21
C TYR A 145 18.46 -13.48 -4.58
N GLU A 146 19.12 -14.49 -5.14
CA GLU A 146 18.85 -14.98 -6.50
C GLU A 146 17.42 -15.52 -6.67
N LYS A 147 16.91 -16.26 -5.66
CA LYS A 147 15.60 -16.88 -5.74
C LYS A 147 14.45 -15.94 -5.40
N LEU A 148 14.62 -15.08 -4.41
CA LEU A 148 13.49 -14.40 -3.78
C LEU A 148 13.49 -12.87 -3.91
N VAL A 149 14.63 -12.27 -4.27
CA VAL A 149 14.77 -10.79 -4.31
C VAL A 149 15.04 -10.28 -5.72
N LYS A 150 16.00 -10.87 -6.42
CA LYS A 150 16.51 -10.38 -7.71
C LYS A 150 15.41 -10.10 -8.73
N GLY A 151 14.78 -11.14 -9.24
CA GLY A 151 13.80 -11.00 -10.32
C GLY A 151 12.56 -10.21 -9.91
N TYR A 152 12.14 -10.34 -8.66
CA TYR A 152 11.03 -9.53 -8.11
C TYR A 152 11.35 -8.03 -8.13
N THR A 153 12.54 -7.66 -7.67
CA THR A 153 12.98 -6.26 -7.62
C THR A 153 13.23 -5.70 -9.01
N GLU A 154 13.89 -6.47 -9.88
CA GLU A 154 14.14 -6.06 -11.27
C GLU A 154 12.83 -5.79 -12.04
N LYS A 155 11.81 -6.61 -11.85
CA LYS A 155 10.47 -6.36 -12.40
C LYS A 155 9.86 -5.07 -11.87
N GLN A 156 9.90 -4.88 -10.54
CA GLN A 156 9.32 -3.69 -9.92
C GLN A 156 9.95 -2.38 -10.40
N TRP A 157 11.26 -2.41 -10.67
CA TRP A 157 11.99 -1.22 -11.05
C TRP A 157 12.21 -1.07 -12.56
N GLY A 158 11.95 -2.13 -13.33
CA GLY A 158 12.22 -2.15 -14.77
C GLY A 158 13.70 -1.98 -15.11
N LYS A 159 14.61 -2.30 -14.16
CA LYS A 159 16.06 -2.18 -14.27
C LYS A 159 16.74 -3.36 -13.61
N ARG A 160 17.96 -3.66 -14.04
CA ARG A 160 18.76 -4.70 -13.39
C ARG A 160 19.16 -4.28 -11.97
N ALA A 161 19.25 -5.22 -11.06
CA ALA A 161 19.64 -4.95 -9.68
C ALA A 161 21.05 -4.31 -9.56
N THR A 162 21.95 -4.63 -10.49
CA THR A 162 23.28 -4.02 -10.61
C THR A 162 23.26 -2.54 -11.03
N GLU A 163 22.17 -2.06 -11.61
CA GLU A 163 21.96 -0.66 -12.03
C GLU A 163 21.20 0.16 -11.00
N LEU A 164 20.65 -0.52 -9.99
CA LEU A 164 19.87 0.11 -8.91
C LEU A 164 20.77 0.49 -7.74
N PRO A 165 20.57 1.67 -7.14
CA PRO A 165 21.35 2.10 -5.98
C PRO A 165 21.19 1.18 -4.77
N ALA A 166 22.26 0.96 -4.01
CA ALA A 166 22.27 0.12 -2.82
C ALA A 166 21.26 0.55 -1.74
N PHE A 167 21.01 1.86 -1.61
CA PHE A 167 20.11 2.41 -0.58
C PHE A 167 18.63 2.01 -0.73
N ILE A 168 18.22 1.48 -1.90
CA ILE A 168 16.86 0.98 -2.12
C ILE A 168 16.54 -0.16 -1.15
N ILE A 169 17.53 -1.00 -0.84
CA ILE A 169 17.44 -2.06 0.17
C ILE A 169 18.33 -1.70 1.36
N LYS A 170 17.77 -0.98 2.33
CA LYS A 170 18.50 -0.66 3.58
C LYS A 170 18.61 -1.85 4.51
N ARG A 171 17.59 -2.70 4.52
CA ARG A 171 17.50 -3.93 5.31
C ARG A 171 16.54 -4.90 4.65
N LEU A 172 16.79 -6.17 4.83
CA LEU A 172 15.86 -7.24 4.49
C LEU A 172 15.52 -7.96 5.82
N PRO A 173 14.25 -8.04 6.19
CA PRO A 173 13.87 -8.67 7.45
C PRO A 173 14.13 -10.17 7.39
N VAL A 174 14.95 -10.64 8.30
CA VAL A 174 15.29 -12.05 8.50
C VAL A 174 14.82 -12.46 9.88
N ARG A 175 14.12 -13.57 9.99
CA ARG A 175 13.61 -14.10 11.27
C ARG A 175 14.13 -15.51 11.50
N PHE A 176 14.81 -15.70 12.62
CA PHE A 176 15.32 -17.01 13.03
C PHE A 176 14.33 -17.77 13.92
N VAL A 177 13.06 -17.77 13.48
CA VAL A 177 11.92 -18.49 14.10
C VAL A 177 11.05 -19.10 13.01
N TYR A 178 10.27 -20.11 13.34
CA TYR A 178 9.27 -20.72 12.45
C TYR A 178 7.96 -19.97 12.53
N ASP A 179 7.94 -18.72 12.02
CA ASP A 179 6.77 -17.86 12.02
C ASP A 179 6.53 -17.29 10.60
N ASN A 180 5.41 -17.65 10.00
CA ASN A 180 4.99 -17.20 8.68
C ASN A 180 4.12 -15.93 8.70
N ASN A 181 3.81 -15.37 9.88
CA ASN A 181 3.12 -14.10 9.93
C ASN A 181 4.00 -13.00 9.36
N TYR A 182 3.55 -12.37 8.27
CA TYR A 182 4.35 -11.33 7.59
C TYR A 182 4.58 -10.09 8.44
N PHE A 183 3.58 -9.70 9.23
CA PHE A 183 3.66 -8.53 10.11
C PHE A 183 4.13 -8.90 11.50
N ASN A 184 4.78 -7.94 12.18
CA ASN A 184 5.15 -8.04 13.60
C ASN A 184 4.18 -7.28 14.52
N ASP A 185 3.10 -6.75 13.92
CA ASP A 185 2.16 -5.90 14.64
C ASP A 185 1.24 -6.72 15.54
N ALA A 186 0.86 -6.13 16.67
CA ALA A 186 0.00 -6.76 17.67
C ALA A 186 -1.42 -7.00 17.17
N TYR A 187 -1.88 -6.18 16.22
CA TYR A 187 -3.23 -6.25 15.64
C TYR A 187 -3.15 -6.37 14.13
N GLN A 188 -3.90 -7.29 13.57
CA GLN A 188 -4.10 -7.41 12.13
C GLN A 188 -5.41 -8.12 11.82
N GLY A 189 -5.95 -7.90 10.63
CA GLY A 189 -7.18 -8.55 10.16
C GLY A 189 -7.71 -7.93 8.88
N ILE A 190 -8.79 -8.52 8.41
CA ILE A 190 -9.59 -8.04 7.27
C ILE A 190 -10.97 -7.69 7.80
N PRO A 191 -11.58 -6.55 7.43
CA PRO A 191 -12.94 -6.24 7.83
C PRO A 191 -13.92 -7.21 7.18
N ILE A 192 -14.74 -7.86 7.98
CA ILE A 192 -15.80 -8.75 7.50
C ILE A 192 -16.77 -7.93 6.65
N GLY A 193 -16.97 -8.34 5.39
CA GLY A 193 -17.79 -7.60 4.44
C GLY A 193 -17.03 -6.50 3.68
N GLY A 194 -15.71 -6.49 3.74
CA GLY A 194 -14.82 -5.60 2.96
C GLY A 194 -14.59 -4.23 3.55
N TYR A 195 -13.67 -3.48 2.97
CA TYR A 195 -13.23 -2.16 3.46
C TYR A 195 -14.20 -1.03 3.14
N THR A 196 -14.93 -1.11 2.03
CA THR A 196 -15.79 0.00 1.55
C THR A 196 -16.79 0.44 2.60
N GLN A 197 -17.38 -0.49 3.34
CA GLN A 197 -18.33 -0.19 4.42
C GLN A 197 -17.78 0.71 5.53
N ILE A 198 -16.45 0.67 5.77
CA ILE A 198 -15.82 1.55 6.77
C ILE A 198 -16.00 3.00 6.34
N VAL A 199 -15.71 3.27 5.06
CA VAL A 199 -15.82 4.62 4.48
C VAL A 199 -17.29 5.02 4.30
N GLU A 200 -18.18 4.09 3.93
CA GLU A 200 -19.63 4.34 3.88
C GLU A 200 -20.16 4.83 5.21
N LYS A 201 -19.81 4.16 6.32
CA LYS A 201 -20.23 4.57 7.67
C LYS A 201 -19.62 5.91 8.11
N MET A 202 -18.36 6.19 7.70
CA MET A 202 -17.74 7.50 7.98
C MET A 202 -18.43 8.62 7.23
N LEU A 203 -18.85 8.41 6.00
CA LEU A 203 -19.47 9.40 5.15
C LEU A 203 -21.00 9.48 5.28
N ASP A 204 -21.61 8.66 6.14
CA ASP A 204 -23.05 8.68 6.36
C ASP A 204 -23.54 10.07 6.75
N GLY A 205 -24.54 10.58 6.00
CA GLY A 205 -25.11 11.91 6.17
C GLY A 205 -24.15 13.08 5.86
N ILE A 206 -23.09 12.85 5.07
CA ILE A 206 -22.22 13.85 4.46
C ILE A 206 -22.49 13.86 2.96
N GLU A 207 -22.56 15.05 2.34
CA GLU A 207 -22.74 15.15 0.89
C GLU A 207 -21.48 14.65 0.17
N VAL A 208 -21.68 13.65 -0.71
CA VAL A 208 -20.59 13.05 -1.51
C VAL A 208 -20.96 13.14 -2.99
N ARG A 209 -20.05 13.61 -3.81
CA ARG A 209 -20.19 13.65 -5.26
C ARG A 209 -19.06 12.86 -5.90
N LEU A 210 -19.42 11.86 -6.67
CA LEU A 210 -18.50 10.98 -7.39
C LEU A 210 -18.46 11.36 -8.88
N ASN A 211 -17.43 10.90 -9.60
CA ASN A 211 -17.15 11.30 -10.97
C ASN A 211 -16.95 12.81 -11.13
N GLU A 212 -16.46 13.47 -10.09
CA GLU A 212 -16.16 14.89 -10.09
C GLU A 212 -14.65 15.13 -9.84
N ASP A 213 -13.93 15.55 -10.89
CA ASP A 213 -12.53 15.94 -10.77
C ASP A 213 -12.44 17.41 -10.33
N PHE A 214 -11.67 17.67 -9.28
CA PHE A 214 -11.44 19.03 -8.74
C PHE A 214 -10.94 19.99 -9.80
N PHE A 215 -10.11 19.51 -10.73
CA PHE A 215 -9.49 20.36 -11.74
C PHE A 215 -10.42 20.74 -12.90
N ASP A 216 -11.52 20.01 -13.10
CA ASP A 216 -12.50 20.34 -14.14
C ASP A 216 -13.28 21.63 -13.83
N ASN A 217 -13.51 21.93 -12.53
CA ASN A 217 -14.26 23.09 -12.07
C ASN A 217 -13.57 23.76 -10.86
N ARG A 218 -12.24 23.89 -10.91
CA ARG A 218 -11.42 24.35 -9.78
C ARG A 218 -11.91 25.65 -9.15
N GLU A 219 -12.23 26.67 -9.96
CA GLU A 219 -12.70 27.99 -9.46
C GLU A 219 -14.00 27.88 -8.67
N GLU A 220 -14.95 27.04 -9.14
CA GLU A 220 -16.20 26.77 -8.42
C GLU A 220 -15.92 26.11 -7.08
N TYR A 221 -15.08 25.09 -7.06
CA TYR A 221 -14.72 24.36 -5.86
C TYR A 221 -13.93 25.19 -4.85
N GLU A 222 -13.04 26.07 -5.28
CA GLU A 222 -12.33 27.00 -4.41
C GLU A 222 -13.27 28.01 -3.73
N ASN A 223 -14.41 28.33 -4.36
CA ASN A 223 -15.39 29.27 -3.85
C ASN A 223 -16.52 28.63 -3.02
N ILE A 224 -16.74 27.31 -3.10
CA ILE A 224 -17.88 26.64 -2.45
C ILE A 224 -17.64 26.42 -0.95
N ALA A 225 -16.39 26.30 -0.49
CA ALA A 225 -16.01 26.04 0.90
C ALA A 225 -15.02 27.06 1.45
N GLU A 226 -14.93 27.15 2.78
CA GLU A 226 -13.95 28.02 3.45
C GLU A 226 -12.53 27.50 3.29
N LYS A 227 -12.34 26.18 3.44
CA LYS A 227 -11.06 25.48 3.26
C LYS A 227 -11.22 24.24 2.42
N ILE A 228 -10.10 23.82 1.84
CA ILE A 228 -9.99 22.62 1.02
C ILE A 228 -9.07 21.63 1.73
N VAL A 229 -9.52 20.38 1.88
CA VAL A 229 -8.67 19.25 2.28
C VAL A 229 -8.38 18.46 1.02
N PHE A 230 -7.14 18.55 0.52
CA PHE A 230 -6.74 17.96 -0.75
C PHE A 230 -5.88 16.71 -0.52
N THR A 231 -6.34 15.56 -1.02
CA THR A 231 -5.64 14.27 -0.86
C THR A 231 -4.96 13.77 -2.13
N GLY A 232 -5.08 14.52 -3.23
CA GLY A 232 -4.40 14.24 -4.49
C GLY A 232 -2.92 14.65 -4.48
N PRO A 233 -2.22 14.52 -5.63
CA PRO A 233 -0.83 14.93 -5.76
C PRO A 233 -0.63 16.43 -5.52
N ILE A 234 0.26 16.78 -4.59
CA ILE A 234 0.53 18.17 -4.22
C ILE A 234 1.11 19.00 -5.38
N ASP A 235 1.95 18.40 -6.21
CA ASP A 235 2.53 19.04 -7.39
C ASP A 235 1.47 19.40 -8.44
N GLN A 236 0.46 18.53 -8.62
CA GLN A 236 -0.67 18.80 -9.51
C GLN A 236 -1.53 19.97 -8.99
N TYR A 237 -1.75 20.07 -7.68
CA TYR A 237 -2.50 21.19 -7.10
C TYR A 237 -1.87 22.55 -7.43
N TYR A 238 -0.52 22.60 -7.46
CA TYR A 238 0.24 23.80 -7.81
C TYR A 238 0.70 23.84 -9.27
N ASP A 239 -0.06 23.19 -10.18
CA ASP A 239 0.16 23.21 -11.64
C ASP A 239 1.61 22.86 -12.03
N PHE A 240 2.20 21.92 -11.28
CA PHE A 240 3.59 21.44 -11.50
C PHE A 240 4.65 22.54 -11.53
N LYS A 241 4.44 23.61 -10.77
CA LYS A 241 5.27 24.83 -10.75
C LYS A 241 6.78 24.57 -10.62
N PHE A 242 7.18 23.56 -9.88
CA PHE A 242 8.60 23.18 -9.69
C PHE A 242 8.98 21.91 -10.45
N GLY A 243 8.06 21.33 -11.22
CA GLY A 243 8.21 20.06 -11.92
C GLY A 243 7.47 18.91 -11.26
N ASN A 244 7.43 17.77 -11.94
CA ASN A 244 6.67 16.61 -11.51
C ASN A 244 7.40 15.81 -10.43
N LEU A 245 6.70 15.46 -9.39
CA LEU A 245 7.07 14.39 -8.46
C LEU A 245 6.90 13.04 -9.15
N GLU A 246 7.71 12.08 -8.76
CA GLU A 246 7.68 10.74 -9.35
C GLU A 246 6.91 9.76 -8.46
N TYR A 247 6.18 8.87 -9.11
CA TYR A 247 5.38 7.84 -8.45
C TYR A 247 5.65 6.49 -9.08
N ARG A 248 5.21 5.43 -8.41
CA ARG A 248 4.99 4.12 -9.02
C ARG A 248 3.54 3.95 -9.33
N SER A 249 3.26 3.27 -10.42
CA SER A 249 1.93 2.83 -10.81
C SER A 249 1.82 1.32 -10.75
N LEU A 250 0.59 0.83 -10.75
CA LEU A 250 0.26 -0.58 -10.79
C LEU A 250 -0.85 -0.80 -11.82
N ARG A 251 -0.86 -1.98 -12.43
CA ARG A 251 -1.93 -2.45 -13.29
C ARG A 251 -2.46 -3.77 -12.75
N PHE A 252 -3.76 -3.91 -12.72
CA PHE A 252 -4.46 -5.08 -12.20
C PHE A 252 -5.27 -5.75 -13.29
N GLU A 253 -5.18 -7.08 -13.37
CA GLU A 253 -6.03 -7.92 -14.22
C GLU A 253 -6.79 -8.90 -13.33
N THR A 254 -8.10 -8.70 -13.25
CA THR A 254 -8.99 -9.53 -12.40
C THR A 254 -9.79 -10.49 -13.26
N GLU A 255 -9.83 -11.75 -12.82
CA GLU A 255 -10.52 -12.84 -13.52
C GLU A 255 -11.34 -13.65 -12.52
N THR A 256 -12.57 -13.98 -12.91
CA THR A 256 -13.40 -14.94 -12.17
C THR A 256 -13.20 -16.32 -12.78
N LEU A 257 -12.83 -17.30 -11.94
CA LEU A 257 -12.56 -18.67 -12.35
C LEU A 257 -13.66 -19.60 -11.86
N ASP A 258 -14.08 -20.52 -12.72
CA ASP A 258 -15.08 -21.56 -12.41
C ASP A 258 -14.40 -22.75 -11.71
N MET A 259 -13.81 -22.44 -10.53
CA MET A 259 -13.18 -23.41 -9.65
C MET A 259 -13.23 -22.89 -8.21
N GLN A 260 -13.20 -23.79 -7.25
CA GLN A 260 -13.34 -23.44 -5.85
C GLN A 260 -12.09 -22.79 -5.25
N ASN A 261 -10.90 -23.16 -5.73
CA ASN A 261 -9.62 -22.70 -5.20
C ASN A 261 -8.56 -22.73 -6.31
N TYR A 262 -7.81 -21.65 -6.47
CA TYR A 262 -6.80 -21.52 -7.52
C TYR A 262 -5.37 -21.80 -7.02
N GLN A 263 -4.96 -21.15 -5.93
CA GLN A 263 -3.59 -21.21 -5.44
C GLN A 263 -3.46 -21.58 -3.95
N GLY A 264 -4.57 -21.67 -3.23
CA GLY A 264 -4.59 -22.12 -1.83
C GLY A 264 -4.06 -21.09 -0.82
N ASN A 265 -3.84 -19.85 -1.25
CA ASN A 265 -3.40 -18.76 -0.37
C ASN A 265 -3.88 -17.41 -0.93
N ALA A 266 -4.12 -16.44 -0.06
CA ALA A 266 -4.57 -15.13 -0.48
C ALA A 266 -3.54 -14.41 -1.38
N VAL A 267 -2.24 -14.54 -1.09
CA VAL A 267 -1.18 -13.84 -1.83
C VAL A 267 -0.03 -14.78 -2.15
N VAL A 268 0.26 -14.93 -3.44
CA VAL A 268 1.45 -15.63 -3.96
C VAL A 268 2.29 -14.63 -4.75
N ASN A 269 3.51 -14.38 -4.30
CA ASN A 269 4.48 -13.55 -5.02
C ASN A 269 5.24 -14.40 -6.05
N TYR A 270 5.42 -13.87 -7.24
CA TYR A 270 6.19 -14.49 -8.33
C TYR A 270 7.53 -13.78 -8.45
N THR A 271 8.61 -14.45 -8.08
CA THR A 271 9.93 -13.84 -7.96
C THR A 271 10.80 -13.98 -9.21
N GLU A 272 10.40 -14.80 -10.19
CA GLU A 272 11.07 -14.93 -11.48
C GLU A 272 10.91 -13.66 -12.31
N TYR A 273 11.96 -13.24 -12.98
CA TYR A 273 11.94 -12.05 -13.86
C TYR A 273 11.04 -12.26 -15.08
N GLU A 274 11.00 -13.48 -15.62
CA GLU A 274 10.25 -13.84 -16.83
C GLU A 274 8.72 -13.82 -16.63
N ILE A 275 8.25 -13.93 -15.39
CA ILE A 275 6.84 -13.80 -15.05
C ILE A 275 6.49 -12.31 -14.93
N PRO A 276 5.61 -11.74 -15.79
CA PRO A 276 5.46 -10.29 -15.89
C PRO A 276 4.72 -9.63 -14.72
N TYR A 277 3.96 -10.39 -13.94
CA TYR A 277 3.30 -9.90 -12.72
C TYR A 277 4.13 -10.19 -11.48
N THR A 278 3.98 -9.37 -10.45
CA THR A 278 4.69 -9.53 -9.18
C THR A 278 4.00 -10.47 -8.23
N ARG A 279 2.65 -10.52 -8.29
CA ARG A 279 1.84 -11.42 -7.44
C ARG A 279 0.50 -11.74 -8.05
N ILE A 280 -0.07 -12.83 -7.55
CA ILE A 280 -1.49 -13.13 -7.73
C ILE A 280 -2.17 -13.05 -6.37
N ILE A 281 -3.30 -12.37 -6.34
CA ILE A 281 -4.19 -12.26 -5.18
C ILE A 281 -5.40 -13.15 -5.44
N GLU A 282 -5.68 -14.12 -4.59
CA GLU A 282 -6.91 -14.91 -4.59
C GLU A 282 -7.81 -14.41 -3.46
N HIS A 283 -8.80 -13.60 -3.82
CA HIS A 283 -9.54 -12.76 -2.88
C HIS A 283 -10.36 -13.54 -1.85
N LYS A 284 -10.88 -14.72 -2.20
CA LYS A 284 -11.72 -15.50 -1.29
C LYS A 284 -11.01 -15.92 0.00
N HIS A 285 -9.68 -15.99 0.00
CA HIS A 285 -8.90 -16.38 1.19
C HIS A 285 -8.75 -15.27 2.23
N PHE A 286 -9.22 -14.05 1.96
CA PHE A 286 -9.25 -12.97 2.95
C PHE A 286 -10.39 -13.14 3.96
N GLU A 287 -11.48 -13.79 3.57
CA GLU A 287 -12.63 -14.10 4.45
C GLU A 287 -12.81 -15.61 4.59
N PHE A 288 -13.08 -16.08 5.82
CA PHE A 288 -13.08 -17.52 6.13
C PHE A 288 -14.36 -18.24 5.71
N ASP A 289 -15.48 -17.53 5.57
CA ASP A 289 -16.80 -18.10 5.37
C ASP A 289 -17.34 -17.93 3.94
N THR A 290 -16.43 -17.86 2.95
CA THR A 290 -16.82 -17.71 1.55
C THR A 290 -17.17 -19.07 0.94
N GLU A 291 -18.47 -19.34 0.76
CA GLU A 291 -18.99 -20.60 0.17
C GLU A 291 -19.10 -20.57 -1.38
N SER A 292 -18.60 -19.55 -2.05
CA SER A 292 -18.69 -19.45 -3.50
C SER A 292 -18.05 -20.66 -4.19
N PRO A 293 -18.73 -21.30 -5.18
CA PRO A 293 -18.14 -22.37 -5.98
C PRO A 293 -17.06 -21.85 -6.95
N LYS A 294 -16.98 -20.52 -7.13
CA LYS A 294 -16.00 -19.82 -7.94
C LYS A 294 -14.91 -19.19 -7.08
N THR A 295 -13.82 -18.83 -7.70
CA THR A 295 -12.80 -17.97 -7.10
C THR A 295 -12.49 -16.78 -7.99
N ILE A 296 -11.95 -15.71 -7.39
CA ILE A 296 -11.53 -14.51 -8.11
C ILE A 296 -10.08 -14.25 -7.82
N VAL A 297 -9.31 -14.13 -8.90
CA VAL A 297 -7.88 -13.85 -8.84
C VAL A 297 -7.57 -12.51 -9.49
N THR A 298 -6.62 -11.79 -8.92
CA THR A 298 -6.08 -10.55 -9.51
C THR A 298 -4.57 -10.69 -9.69
N ARG A 299 -4.09 -10.52 -10.93
CA ARG A 299 -2.68 -10.39 -11.24
C ARG A 299 -2.26 -8.93 -11.10
N GLU A 300 -1.24 -8.67 -10.31
CA GLU A 300 -0.70 -7.34 -10.09
C GLU A 300 0.59 -7.17 -10.90
N TYR A 301 0.58 -6.20 -11.81
CA TYR A 301 1.72 -5.85 -12.65
C TYR A 301 2.35 -4.54 -12.16
N PRO A 302 3.68 -4.47 -12.07
CA PRO A 302 4.35 -3.19 -11.91
C PRO A 302 4.16 -2.36 -13.19
N ASP A 303 3.92 -1.07 -13.02
CA ASP A 303 3.78 -0.14 -14.14
C ASP A 303 4.58 1.14 -13.87
N THR A 304 5.14 1.69 -14.92
CA THR A 304 5.82 2.99 -14.86
C THR A 304 4.76 4.09 -14.85
N TRP A 305 4.82 4.93 -13.82
CA TRP A 305 3.94 6.07 -13.75
C TRP A 305 4.33 7.13 -14.80
N THR A 306 3.34 7.67 -15.44
CA THR A 306 3.41 8.85 -16.32
C THR A 306 2.22 9.75 -16.03
N PRO A 307 2.28 11.07 -16.31
CA PRO A 307 1.13 11.94 -16.17
C PRO A 307 -0.13 11.35 -16.80
N GLY A 308 -1.23 11.34 -16.06
CA GLY A 308 -2.50 10.71 -16.46
C GLY A 308 -2.72 9.27 -15.96
N LYS A 309 -1.68 8.58 -15.50
CA LYS A 309 -1.83 7.30 -14.79
C LYS A 309 -2.07 7.52 -13.29
N GLU A 310 -2.72 6.56 -12.66
CA GLU A 310 -2.96 6.60 -11.22
C GLU A 310 -1.64 6.46 -10.43
N PRO A 311 -1.30 7.43 -9.54
CA PRO A 311 -0.14 7.34 -8.68
C PRO A 311 -0.46 6.50 -7.44
N TYR A 312 0.24 5.36 -7.26
CA TYR A 312 0.03 4.51 -6.09
C TYR A 312 1.01 4.81 -4.96
N TYR A 313 2.29 4.96 -5.28
CA TYR A 313 3.35 5.12 -4.30
C TYR A 313 4.33 6.23 -4.68
N PRO A 314 4.64 7.17 -3.76
CA PRO A 314 5.72 8.12 -3.94
C PRO A 314 7.07 7.42 -4.08
N ILE A 315 7.96 7.97 -4.91
CA ILE A 315 9.36 7.57 -5.02
C ILE A 315 10.21 8.52 -4.19
N ASN A 316 10.46 8.14 -2.92
CA ASN A 316 11.19 8.95 -1.96
C ASN A 316 12.71 8.83 -2.13
N ASN A 317 13.26 9.35 -3.25
CA ASN A 317 14.68 9.59 -3.44
C ASN A 317 15.04 11.04 -3.09
N ASP A 318 16.34 11.36 -3.06
CA ASP A 318 16.81 12.69 -2.65
C ASP A 318 16.25 13.81 -3.56
N ARG A 319 16.26 13.61 -4.87
CA ARG A 319 15.69 14.55 -5.84
C ARG A 319 14.22 14.87 -5.54
N ASN A 320 13.42 13.84 -5.39
CA ASN A 320 11.98 14.01 -5.16
C ASN A 320 11.68 14.56 -3.76
N ASN A 321 12.48 14.20 -2.77
CA ASN A 321 12.35 14.74 -1.42
C ASN A 321 12.70 16.24 -1.38
N GLU A 322 13.72 16.68 -2.11
CA GLU A 322 14.05 18.11 -2.28
C GLU A 322 12.96 18.86 -3.05
N LEU A 323 12.43 18.25 -4.11
CA LEU A 323 11.34 18.82 -4.88
C LEU A 323 10.06 18.95 -4.04
N TYR A 324 9.73 17.92 -3.25
CA TYR A 324 8.59 17.95 -2.36
C TYR A 324 8.68 19.07 -1.31
N LYS A 325 9.86 19.33 -0.74
CA LYS A 325 10.06 20.44 0.20
C LYS A 325 9.65 21.79 -0.36
N LYS A 326 9.91 22.04 -1.65
CA LYS A 326 9.47 23.29 -2.30
C LYS A 326 7.94 23.39 -2.38
N TYR A 327 7.25 22.29 -2.63
CA TYR A 327 5.79 22.25 -2.60
C TYR A 327 5.25 22.38 -1.18
N GLU A 328 5.89 21.76 -0.20
CA GLU A 328 5.53 21.87 1.22
C GLU A 328 5.65 23.31 1.71
N GLU A 329 6.68 24.05 1.31
CA GLU A 329 6.84 25.49 1.60
C GLU A 329 5.72 26.34 0.98
N LEU A 330 5.27 26.02 -0.25
CA LEU A 330 4.08 26.69 -0.81
C LEU A 330 2.84 26.40 0.01
N ALA A 331 2.63 25.15 0.37
CA ALA A 331 1.48 24.70 1.15
C ALA A 331 1.40 25.35 2.54
N GLN A 332 2.54 25.57 3.20
CA GLN A 332 2.60 26.25 4.50
C GLN A 332 2.17 27.72 4.42
N ASN A 333 2.32 28.36 3.27
CA ASN A 333 1.93 29.74 3.01
C ASN A 333 0.52 29.87 2.41
N ASP A 334 -0.13 28.77 2.08
CA ASP A 334 -1.48 28.74 1.53
C ASP A 334 -2.50 28.42 2.62
N SER A 335 -3.15 29.45 3.12
CA SER A 335 -4.16 29.30 4.17
C SER A 335 -5.46 28.63 3.69
N LYS A 336 -5.66 28.46 2.39
CA LYS A 336 -6.88 27.92 1.79
C LYS A 336 -6.90 26.40 1.78
N VAL A 337 -5.74 25.75 1.59
CA VAL A 337 -5.64 24.31 1.38
C VAL A 337 -4.90 23.60 2.52
N ILE A 338 -5.35 22.41 2.82
CA ILE A 338 -4.77 21.46 3.77
C ILE A 338 -4.45 20.19 2.98
N PHE A 339 -3.17 19.84 2.87
CA PHE A 339 -2.75 18.62 2.20
C PHE A 339 -2.76 17.44 3.15
N GLY A 340 -3.35 16.33 2.70
CA GLY A 340 -3.43 15.10 3.46
C GLY A 340 -3.29 13.83 2.64
N GLY A 341 -3.05 12.72 3.34
CA GLY A 341 -2.91 11.41 2.72
C GLY A 341 -1.59 11.20 1.98
N ARG A 342 -1.48 10.04 1.36
CA ARG A 342 -0.25 9.54 0.74
C ARG A 342 0.32 10.48 -0.34
N LEU A 343 -0.55 11.00 -1.20
CA LEU A 343 -0.15 11.82 -2.35
C LEU A 343 0.03 13.30 -1.95
N GLY A 344 -0.88 13.84 -1.13
CA GLY A 344 -0.81 15.22 -0.66
C GLY A 344 0.40 15.49 0.25
N GLN A 345 0.82 14.49 1.02
CA GLN A 345 1.98 14.58 1.90
C GLN A 345 3.22 13.89 1.32
N TYR A 346 3.14 13.34 0.12
CA TYR A 346 4.22 12.64 -0.58
C TYR A 346 4.93 11.62 0.31
N LYS A 347 4.17 10.81 1.05
CA LYS A 347 4.68 9.79 1.98
C LYS A 347 4.10 8.43 1.70
N TYR A 348 4.93 7.41 1.85
CA TYR A 348 4.45 6.04 1.88
C TYR A 348 3.77 5.78 3.23
N TYR A 349 2.45 5.58 3.19
CA TYR A 349 1.65 5.28 4.36
C TYR A 349 0.96 3.94 4.22
N ASP A 350 1.07 3.09 5.23
CA ASP A 350 0.12 2.01 5.47
C ASP A 350 -1.20 2.58 6.03
N MET A 351 -2.26 1.80 6.04
CA MET A 351 -3.60 2.29 6.43
C MET A 351 -3.63 2.88 7.84
N ASP A 352 -2.91 2.27 8.79
CA ASP A 352 -2.82 2.78 10.17
C ASP A 352 -2.16 4.16 10.23
N LYS A 353 -1.14 4.40 9.40
CA LYS A 353 -0.46 5.69 9.31
C LYS A 353 -1.34 6.74 8.63
N VAL A 354 -2.16 6.35 7.65
CA VAL A 354 -3.17 7.25 7.06
C VAL A 354 -4.17 7.68 8.11
N ILE A 355 -4.67 6.74 8.93
CA ILE A 355 -5.62 7.05 10.02
C ILE A 355 -4.96 8.00 11.03
N ALA A 356 -3.75 7.70 11.49
CA ALA A 356 -3.02 8.56 12.40
C ALA A 356 -2.82 9.98 11.84
N ALA A 357 -2.43 10.09 10.57
CA ALA A 357 -2.22 11.38 9.92
C ALA A 357 -3.52 12.18 9.80
N ALA A 358 -4.66 11.53 9.50
CA ALA A 358 -5.95 12.18 9.42
C ALA A 358 -6.43 12.67 10.79
N LEU A 359 -6.33 11.84 11.83
CA LEU A 359 -6.70 12.23 13.20
C LEU A 359 -5.84 13.37 13.73
N ASN A 360 -4.52 13.33 13.51
CA ASN A 360 -3.61 14.43 13.86
C ASN A 360 -3.92 15.72 13.10
N CYS A 361 -4.34 15.62 11.83
CA CYS A 361 -4.76 16.76 11.04
C CYS A 361 -6.03 17.40 11.64
N VAL A 362 -7.01 16.57 11.96
CA VAL A 362 -8.26 16.99 12.61
C VAL A 362 -7.99 17.69 13.94
N GLU A 363 -7.15 17.12 14.80
CA GLU A 363 -6.80 17.70 16.11
C GLU A 363 -6.17 19.10 16.00
N LYS A 364 -5.36 19.31 14.96
CA LYS A 364 -4.68 20.60 14.75
C LYS A 364 -5.58 21.68 14.15
N ILE A 365 -6.63 21.28 13.42
CA ILE A 365 -7.40 22.21 12.56
C ILE A 365 -8.78 22.49 13.14
N LEU A 366 -9.37 21.54 13.80
CA LEU A 366 -10.70 21.59 14.39
C LEU A 366 -10.67 21.68 15.92
#